data_06d707886cb593354e6746ab643471bd
#
_entry.id   06d707886cb593354e6746ab643471bd
#
_cell.length_a   1.000
_cell.length_b   1.000
_cell.length_c   1.000
_cell.angle_alpha   90.00
_cell.angle_beta   90.00
_cell.angle_gamma   90.00
#
_symmetry.space_group_name_H-M   'P 1'
#
loop_
_entity.id
_entity.type
_entity.pdbx_description
1 polymer ?
#
loop_
_entity_poly.entity_id
_entity_poly.type
_entity_poly.pdbx_seq_one_letter_code
_entity_poly.pdbx_strand_id
1 'polypeptide(L)'
;MSQLFNEIDEDLKQDKFINFFKKYKFILIIIFSLILILIFFFVIKNMIFESRAKKYTQEYVIILNLVNNKKVDEAKKKLEVLKDSKINIYKVLAISKLLELSKENKNEQISILDYAIKSNIEKNDKDLFKIKKALLAFENLDETQFINLLNPSDFKESPWRVLALEILGDFYLSKKQKIKAKEIYEQAIKIPDIPEIFKKDLEKKIKEIK
;
A
#
# COMPACT_ATOMS: atom_id res chain seq x y z
N MET A 1 -30.35 42.80 -45.53
CA MET A 1 -31.11 41.56 -45.27
C MET A 1 -30.37 40.58 -44.34
N SER A 2 -29.05 40.45 -44.41
CA SER A 2 -28.32 39.48 -43.55
C SER A 2 -28.28 39.85 -42.03
N GLN A 3 -28.27 41.12 -41.67
CA GLN A 3 -28.27 41.58 -40.28
C GLN A 3 -29.59 41.27 -39.56
N LEU A 4 -30.73 41.46 -40.20
CA LEU A 4 -32.04 41.12 -39.67
C LEU A 4 -32.22 39.60 -39.40
N PHE A 5 -31.66 38.77 -40.25
CA PHE A 5 -31.67 37.30 -40.06
C PHE A 5 -30.80 36.89 -38.87
N ASN A 6 -29.65 37.54 -38.65
CA ASN A 6 -28.79 37.27 -37.51
C ASN A 6 -29.40 37.69 -36.17
N GLU A 7 -30.07 38.89 -36.13
CA GLU A 7 -30.81 39.32 -34.94
C GLU A 7 -31.97 38.37 -34.57
N ILE A 8 -32.74 37.92 -35.57
CA ILE A 8 -33.85 36.96 -35.34
C ILE A 8 -33.31 35.62 -34.85
N ASP A 9 -32.16 35.18 -35.33
CA ASP A 9 -31.55 33.90 -34.92
C ASP A 9 -30.94 33.99 -33.50
N GLU A 10 -30.42 35.15 -33.11
CA GLU A 10 -29.97 35.43 -31.73
C GLU A 10 -31.15 35.52 -30.74
N ASP A 11 -32.23 36.18 -31.09
CA ASP A 11 -33.44 36.26 -30.26
C ASP A 11 -34.09 34.88 -30.09
N LEU A 12 -34.15 34.05 -31.13
CA LEU A 12 -34.67 32.71 -31.06
C LEU A 12 -33.78 31.76 -30.19
N LYS A 13 -32.48 32.00 -30.19
CA LYS A 13 -31.54 31.27 -29.30
C LYS A 13 -31.71 31.69 -27.84
N GLN A 14 -31.87 32.98 -27.58
CA GLN A 14 -32.16 33.53 -26.24
C GLN A 14 -33.48 32.99 -25.70
N ASP A 15 -34.56 33.04 -26.48
CA ASP A 15 -35.86 32.52 -26.04
C ASP A 15 -35.85 31.01 -25.77
N LYS A 16 -35.18 30.23 -26.57
CA LYS A 16 -34.97 28.78 -26.30
C LYS A 16 -34.21 28.57 -25.01
N PHE A 17 -33.16 29.34 -24.75
CA PHE A 17 -32.36 29.28 -23.53
C PHE A 17 -33.20 29.66 -22.30
N ILE A 18 -33.94 30.76 -22.35
CA ILE A 18 -34.83 31.19 -21.26
C ILE A 18 -35.92 30.15 -20.98
N ASN A 19 -36.54 29.59 -22.01
CA ASN A 19 -37.57 28.58 -21.87
C ASN A 19 -37.01 27.26 -21.31
N PHE A 20 -35.80 26.88 -21.69
CA PHE A 20 -35.08 25.74 -21.10
C PHE A 20 -34.86 25.95 -19.58
N PHE A 21 -34.35 27.12 -19.17
CA PHE A 21 -34.17 27.44 -17.76
C PHE A 21 -35.48 27.49 -16.97
N LYS A 22 -36.52 28.07 -17.53
CA LYS A 22 -37.85 28.10 -16.90
C LYS A 22 -38.41 26.68 -16.70
N LYS A 23 -38.27 25.80 -17.70
CA LYS A 23 -38.77 24.42 -17.66
C LYS A 23 -38.00 23.54 -16.68
N TYR A 24 -36.68 23.70 -16.61
CA TYR A 24 -35.81 22.80 -15.82
C TYR A 24 -35.31 23.46 -14.52
N LYS A 25 -35.78 24.63 -14.14
CA LYS A 25 -35.35 25.40 -12.97
C LYS A 25 -35.22 24.55 -11.69
N PHE A 26 -36.21 23.76 -11.36
CA PHE A 26 -36.21 22.93 -10.16
C PHE A 26 -35.18 21.82 -10.24
N ILE A 27 -35.03 21.20 -11.41
CA ILE A 27 -34.04 20.14 -11.63
C ILE A 27 -32.62 20.70 -11.50
N LEU A 28 -32.37 21.85 -12.09
CA LEU A 28 -31.07 22.54 -12.01
C LEU A 28 -30.73 22.93 -10.58
N ILE A 29 -31.71 23.42 -9.79
CA ILE A 29 -31.49 23.72 -8.36
C ILE A 29 -31.15 22.48 -7.58
N ILE A 30 -31.82 21.33 -7.83
CA ILE A 30 -31.53 20.07 -7.16
C ILE A 30 -30.12 19.59 -7.52
N ILE A 31 -29.73 19.60 -8.78
CA ILE A 31 -28.40 19.19 -9.22
C ILE A 31 -27.33 20.09 -8.58
N PHE A 32 -27.55 21.40 -8.57
CA PHE A 32 -26.62 22.34 -7.97
C PHE A 32 -26.48 22.13 -6.47
N SER A 33 -27.58 21.90 -5.75
CA SER A 33 -27.55 21.63 -4.31
C SER A 33 -26.81 20.30 -4.02
N LEU A 34 -26.99 19.26 -4.83
CA LEU A 34 -26.26 17.99 -4.72
C LEU A 34 -24.74 18.20 -4.89
N ILE A 35 -24.34 18.98 -5.87
CA ILE A 35 -22.92 19.31 -6.09
C ILE A 35 -22.34 20.05 -4.88
N LEU A 36 -23.07 21.03 -4.33
CA LEU A 36 -22.62 21.74 -3.13
C LEU A 36 -22.46 20.82 -1.92
N ILE A 37 -23.40 19.90 -1.71
CA ILE A 37 -23.31 18.89 -0.64
C ILE A 37 -22.08 17.99 -0.82
N LEU A 38 -21.79 17.55 -2.03
CA LEU A 38 -20.60 16.74 -2.33
C LEU A 38 -19.30 17.52 -2.06
N ILE A 39 -19.23 18.78 -2.48
CA ILE A 39 -18.07 19.65 -2.22
C ILE A 39 -17.89 19.83 -0.71
N PHE A 40 -18.96 20.13 0.03
CA PHE A 40 -18.92 20.31 1.48
C PHE A 40 -18.47 19.05 2.21
N PHE A 41 -18.98 17.89 1.80
CA PHE A 41 -18.53 16.58 2.32
C PHE A 41 -17.04 16.34 2.08
N PHE A 42 -16.54 16.66 0.88
CA PHE A 42 -15.13 16.51 0.54
C PHE A 42 -14.25 17.44 1.38
N VAL A 43 -14.63 18.70 1.58
CA VAL A 43 -13.90 19.67 2.41
C VAL A 43 -13.81 19.18 3.86
N ILE A 44 -14.94 18.77 4.45
CA ILE A 44 -14.95 18.25 5.84
C ILE A 44 -14.07 17.02 5.97
N LYS A 45 -14.17 16.07 5.04
CA LYS A 45 -13.33 14.87 5.04
C LYS A 45 -11.83 15.23 5.02
N ASN A 46 -11.46 16.20 4.19
CA ASN A 46 -10.07 16.67 4.07
C ASN A 46 -9.58 17.35 5.35
N MET A 47 -10.38 18.23 5.95
CA MET A 47 -10.06 18.87 7.25
C MET A 47 -9.85 17.85 8.37
N ILE A 48 -10.71 16.83 8.45
CA ILE A 48 -10.56 15.76 9.45
C ILE A 48 -9.29 14.96 9.20
N PHE A 49 -8.99 14.66 7.93
CA PHE A 49 -7.77 13.96 7.55
C PHE A 49 -6.52 14.75 7.95
N GLU A 50 -6.45 16.03 7.59
CA GLU A 50 -5.31 16.90 7.92
C GLU A 50 -5.10 17.05 9.42
N SER A 51 -6.19 17.24 10.19
CA SER A 51 -6.12 17.33 11.65
C SER A 51 -5.56 16.05 12.27
N ARG A 52 -6.01 14.88 11.79
CA ARG A 52 -5.48 13.58 12.25
C ARG A 52 -4.03 13.37 11.83
N ALA A 53 -3.69 13.71 10.59
CA ALA A 53 -2.32 13.59 10.08
C ALA A 53 -1.37 14.45 10.93
N LYS A 54 -1.73 15.70 11.20
CA LYS A 54 -0.94 16.59 12.07
C LYS A 54 -0.73 16.00 13.47
N LYS A 55 -1.79 15.45 14.08
CA LYS A 55 -1.70 14.80 15.39
C LYS A 55 -0.73 13.62 15.35
N TYR A 56 -0.88 12.70 14.39
CA TYR A 56 -0.01 11.52 14.28
C TYR A 56 1.44 11.88 13.94
N THR A 57 1.65 12.93 13.14
CA THR A 57 3.01 13.47 12.91
C THR A 57 3.66 13.91 14.22
N GLN A 58 2.95 14.68 15.03
CA GLN A 58 3.48 15.15 16.33
C GLN A 58 3.76 13.96 17.27
N GLU A 59 2.86 13.00 17.35
CA GLU A 59 3.07 11.78 18.15
C GLU A 59 4.30 11.00 17.66
N TYR A 60 4.48 10.86 16.35
CA TYR A 60 5.66 10.16 15.80
C TYR A 60 6.97 10.90 16.09
N VAL A 61 6.98 12.23 15.99
CA VAL A 61 8.16 13.04 16.38
C VAL A 61 8.51 12.86 17.86
N ILE A 62 7.50 12.82 18.75
CA ILE A 62 7.72 12.54 20.17
C ILE A 62 8.34 11.14 20.34
N ILE A 63 7.86 10.14 19.62
CA ILE A 63 8.40 8.78 19.66
C ILE A 63 9.87 8.76 19.23
N LEU A 64 10.21 9.45 18.13
CA LEU A 64 11.60 9.53 17.67
C LEU A 64 12.51 10.19 18.72
N ASN A 65 12.02 11.24 19.39
CA ASN A 65 12.77 11.89 20.49
C ASN A 65 12.97 10.93 21.67
N LEU A 66 11.97 10.11 22.02
CA LEU A 66 12.12 9.09 23.07
C LEU A 66 13.18 8.05 22.69
N VAL A 67 13.18 7.58 21.43
CA VAL A 67 14.20 6.64 20.93
C VAL A 67 15.60 7.26 21.02
N ASN A 68 15.76 8.50 20.56
CA ASN A 68 17.04 9.21 20.61
C ASN A 68 17.55 9.41 22.05
N ASN A 69 16.64 9.59 23.00
CA ASN A 69 16.95 9.69 24.42
C ASN A 69 17.06 8.33 25.15
N LYS A 70 17.13 7.22 24.39
CA LYS A 70 17.22 5.84 24.89
C LYS A 70 16.05 5.39 25.79
N LYS A 71 14.92 6.07 25.72
CA LYS A 71 13.67 5.72 26.42
C LYS A 71 12.85 4.73 25.60
N VAL A 72 13.44 3.56 25.31
CA VAL A 72 12.90 2.58 24.38
C VAL A 72 11.52 2.05 24.79
N ASP A 73 11.32 1.77 26.09
CA ASP A 73 10.04 1.21 26.57
C ASP A 73 8.89 2.21 26.46
N GLU A 74 9.16 3.51 26.71
CA GLU A 74 8.16 4.56 26.51
C GLU A 74 7.84 4.73 25.02
N ALA A 75 8.86 4.66 24.16
CA ALA A 75 8.69 4.72 22.71
C ALA A 75 7.85 3.53 22.20
N LYS A 76 8.15 2.29 22.63
CA LYS A 76 7.37 1.09 22.27
C LYS A 76 5.91 1.22 22.68
N LYS A 77 5.61 1.67 23.91
CA LYS A 77 4.23 1.89 24.37
C LYS A 77 3.45 2.87 23.45
N LYS A 78 4.09 3.96 23.04
CA LYS A 78 3.45 4.93 22.12
C LYS A 78 3.30 4.37 20.72
N LEU A 79 4.26 3.60 20.22
CA LEU A 79 4.18 2.93 18.94
C LEU A 79 3.05 1.89 18.90
N GLU A 80 2.83 1.16 20.00
CA GLU A 80 1.72 0.22 20.15
C GLU A 80 0.35 0.90 19.95
N VAL A 81 0.21 2.15 20.41
CA VAL A 81 -1.01 2.95 20.15
C VAL A 81 -1.05 3.44 18.69
N LEU A 82 0.10 3.91 18.17
CA LEU A 82 0.16 4.49 16.83
C LEU A 82 -0.04 3.46 15.72
N LYS A 83 0.33 2.18 15.92
CA LYS A 83 0.11 1.10 14.93
C LYS A 83 -1.38 0.87 14.59
N ASP A 84 -2.29 1.33 15.47
CA ASP A 84 -3.73 1.26 15.24
C ASP A 84 -4.32 2.55 14.62
N SER A 85 -3.45 3.47 14.15
CA SER A 85 -3.87 4.71 13.51
C SER A 85 -4.78 4.47 12.30
N LYS A 86 -5.65 5.45 12.00
CA LYS A 86 -6.57 5.37 10.85
C LYS A 86 -5.92 5.77 9.52
N ILE A 87 -4.68 6.25 9.55
CA ILE A 87 -3.92 6.67 8.36
C ILE A 87 -2.81 5.65 8.12
N ASN A 88 -2.84 5.01 6.95
CA ASN A 88 -1.96 3.87 6.60
C ASN A 88 -0.48 4.13 6.86
N ILE A 89 0.03 5.29 6.41
CA ILE A 89 1.46 5.62 6.56
C ILE A 89 1.93 5.59 8.03
N TYR A 90 1.15 6.12 8.97
CA TYR A 90 1.55 6.12 10.39
C TYR A 90 1.46 4.74 11.02
N LYS A 91 0.52 3.91 10.55
CA LYS A 91 0.44 2.49 10.93
C LYS A 91 1.71 1.75 10.49
N VAL A 92 2.11 1.90 9.22
CA VAL A 92 3.30 1.27 8.65
C VAL A 92 4.58 1.78 9.33
N LEU A 93 4.69 3.10 9.57
CA LEU A 93 5.81 3.69 10.30
C LEU A 93 5.94 3.14 11.73
N ALA A 94 4.82 3.03 12.45
CA ALA A 94 4.81 2.49 13.81
C ALA A 94 5.26 1.03 13.84
N ILE A 95 4.70 0.19 12.96
CA ILE A 95 5.08 -1.22 12.83
C ILE A 95 6.55 -1.37 12.48
N SER A 96 7.05 -0.60 11.50
CA SER A 96 8.44 -0.64 11.09
C SER A 96 9.40 -0.23 12.21
N LYS A 97 9.03 0.80 12.99
CA LYS A 97 9.84 1.23 14.13
C LYS A 97 9.79 0.24 15.28
N LEU A 98 8.65 -0.41 15.54
CA LEU A 98 8.56 -1.51 16.51
C LEU A 98 9.48 -2.68 16.13
N LEU A 99 9.50 -3.08 14.84
CA LEU A 99 10.41 -4.11 14.35
C LEU A 99 11.88 -3.73 14.56
N GLU A 100 12.23 -2.47 14.29
CA GLU A 100 13.59 -1.96 14.51
C GLU A 100 13.99 -2.01 16.00
N LEU A 101 13.10 -1.59 16.91
CA LEU A 101 13.35 -1.59 18.34
C LEU A 101 13.32 -3.00 18.96
N SER A 102 12.81 -3.98 18.24
CA SER A 102 12.72 -5.38 18.68
C SER A 102 13.70 -6.31 17.95
N LYS A 103 14.73 -5.76 17.28
CA LYS A 103 15.66 -6.52 16.43
C LYS A 103 16.36 -7.68 17.16
N GLU A 104 16.58 -7.56 18.46
CA GLU A 104 17.24 -8.62 19.27
C GLU A 104 16.23 -9.70 19.75
N ASN A 105 14.92 -9.49 19.55
CA ASN A 105 13.89 -10.44 19.99
C ASN A 105 13.10 -10.97 18.79
N LYS A 106 13.54 -12.10 18.25
CA LYS A 106 12.94 -12.76 17.08
C LYS A 106 11.45 -13.08 17.27
N ASN A 107 11.05 -13.52 18.46
CA ASN A 107 9.66 -13.86 18.74
C ASN A 107 8.76 -12.62 18.74
N GLU A 108 9.24 -11.52 19.33
CA GLU A 108 8.54 -10.24 19.30
C GLU A 108 8.40 -9.72 17.86
N GLN A 109 9.46 -9.79 17.05
CA GLN A 109 9.40 -9.41 15.64
C GLN A 109 8.37 -10.24 14.85
N ILE A 110 8.32 -11.56 15.05
CA ILE A 110 7.34 -12.44 14.40
C ILE A 110 5.93 -12.02 14.81
N SER A 111 5.67 -11.74 16.07
CA SER A 111 4.37 -11.28 16.57
C SER A 111 3.95 -9.94 15.93
N ILE A 112 4.87 -8.99 15.81
CA ILE A 112 4.63 -7.70 15.14
C ILE A 112 4.32 -7.90 13.65
N LEU A 113 5.05 -8.80 12.97
CA LEU A 113 4.83 -9.12 11.56
C LEU A 113 3.48 -9.82 11.35
N ASP A 114 3.08 -10.72 12.25
CA ASP A 114 1.76 -11.35 12.23
C ASP A 114 0.62 -10.34 12.38
N TYR A 115 0.78 -9.39 13.30
CA TYR A 115 -0.15 -8.27 13.42
C TYR A 115 -0.20 -7.45 12.13
N ALA A 116 0.95 -7.08 11.55
CA ALA A 116 1.03 -6.29 10.33
C ALA A 116 0.30 -6.96 9.16
N ILE A 117 0.54 -8.25 8.94
CA ILE A 117 -0.05 -9.04 7.85
C ILE A 117 -1.58 -9.15 7.99
N LYS A 118 -2.08 -9.22 9.23
CA LYS A 118 -3.53 -9.28 9.52
C LYS A 118 -4.19 -7.90 9.53
N SER A 119 -3.42 -6.84 9.68
CA SER A 119 -3.92 -5.46 9.76
C SER A 119 -4.53 -4.98 8.45
N ASN A 120 -5.41 -3.99 8.55
CA ASN A 120 -5.93 -3.28 7.37
C ASN A 120 -4.91 -2.20 6.94
N ILE A 121 -3.89 -2.61 6.21
CA ILE A 121 -2.87 -1.79 5.56
C ILE A 121 -2.90 -2.03 4.05
N GLU A 122 -2.24 -1.18 3.28
CA GLU A 122 -2.16 -1.34 1.83
C GLU A 122 -1.48 -2.65 1.44
N LYS A 123 -1.91 -3.21 0.30
CA LYS A 123 -1.43 -4.53 -0.17
C LYS A 123 0.10 -4.59 -0.29
N ASN A 124 0.70 -3.57 -0.87
CA ASN A 124 2.16 -3.54 -1.08
C ASN A 124 2.95 -3.53 0.23
N ASP A 125 2.45 -2.82 1.26
CA ASP A 125 3.05 -2.83 2.61
C ASP A 125 2.89 -4.20 3.26
N LYS A 126 1.70 -4.80 3.12
CA LYS A 126 1.43 -6.16 3.62
C LYS A 126 2.35 -7.19 2.98
N ASP A 127 2.55 -7.11 1.67
CA ASP A 127 3.45 -8.01 0.94
C ASP A 127 4.90 -7.85 1.42
N LEU A 128 5.36 -6.61 1.68
CA LEU A 128 6.67 -6.37 2.28
C LEU A 128 6.80 -7.03 3.67
N PHE A 129 5.77 -6.95 4.51
CA PHE A 129 5.80 -7.60 5.83
C PHE A 129 5.75 -9.13 5.73
N LYS A 130 5.05 -9.70 4.74
CA LYS A 130 5.12 -11.13 4.43
C LYS A 130 6.56 -11.56 4.08
N ILE A 131 7.25 -10.81 3.23
CA ILE A 131 8.65 -11.05 2.89
C ILE A 131 9.55 -10.98 4.12
N LYS A 132 9.43 -9.92 4.92
CA LYS A 132 10.22 -9.79 6.16
C LYS A 132 9.99 -10.98 7.10
N LYS A 133 8.74 -11.45 7.23
CA LYS A 133 8.43 -12.63 8.04
C LYS A 133 9.04 -13.89 7.45
N ALA A 134 8.98 -14.09 6.13
CA ALA A 134 9.58 -15.25 5.47
C ALA A 134 11.10 -15.30 5.71
N LEU A 135 11.79 -14.16 5.57
CA LEU A 135 13.24 -14.07 5.84
C LEU A 135 13.57 -14.35 7.31
N LEU A 136 12.81 -13.74 8.22
CA LEU A 136 13.06 -13.91 9.66
C LEU A 136 12.79 -15.34 10.14
N ALA A 137 11.77 -15.98 9.61
CA ALA A 137 11.33 -17.31 10.00
C ALA A 137 11.77 -18.42 9.02
N PHE A 138 12.72 -18.13 8.14
CA PHE A 138 13.15 -18.99 7.04
C PHE A 138 13.42 -20.44 7.45
N GLU A 139 14.11 -20.66 8.57
CA GLU A 139 14.47 -21.98 9.07
C GLU A 139 13.36 -22.66 9.87
N ASN A 140 12.40 -21.87 10.38
CA ASN A 140 11.41 -22.32 11.37
C ASN A 140 10.05 -22.66 10.74
N LEU A 141 9.78 -22.22 9.51
CA LEU A 141 8.53 -22.51 8.81
C LEU A 141 8.64 -23.86 8.07
N ASP A 142 7.56 -24.61 8.11
CA ASP A 142 7.41 -25.76 7.21
C ASP A 142 7.09 -25.29 5.76
N GLU A 143 7.14 -26.24 4.81
CA GLU A 143 6.95 -25.94 3.39
C GLU A 143 5.57 -25.30 3.13
N THR A 144 4.53 -25.81 3.75
CA THR A 144 3.16 -25.32 3.56
C THR A 144 3.01 -23.89 4.07
N GLN A 145 3.52 -23.63 5.27
CA GLN A 145 3.49 -22.28 5.87
C GLN A 145 4.27 -21.26 5.02
N PHE A 146 5.45 -21.69 4.51
CA PHE A 146 6.30 -20.81 3.70
C PHE A 146 5.65 -20.48 2.35
N ILE A 147 5.10 -21.48 1.67
CA ILE A 147 4.39 -21.30 0.39
C ILE A 147 3.15 -20.43 0.59
N ASN A 148 2.36 -20.65 1.65
CA ASN A 148 1.19 -19.82 1.95
C ASN A 148 1.57 -18.35 2.22
N LEU A 149 2.73 -18.13 2.85
CA LEU A 149 3.22 -16.78 3.13
C LEU A 149 3.67 -16.03 1.87
N LEU A 150 4.37 -16.73 0.96
CA LEU A 150 4.92 -16.20 -0.28
C LEU A 150 4.25 -16.80 -1.52
N ASN A 151 2.91 -17.01 -1.47
CA ASN A 151 2.19 -17.56 -2.61
C ASN A 151 2.37 -16.67 -3.86
N PRO A 152 2.91 -17.19 -4.97
CA PRO A 152 3.18 -16.39 -6.18
C PRO A 152 1.96 -15.66 -6.74
N SER A 153 0.76 -16.23 -6.56
CA SER A 153 -0.49 -15.60 -7.02
C SER A 153 -0.84 -14.34 -6.26
N ASP A 154 -0.53 -14.29 -4.96
CA ASP A 154 -0.76 -13.11 -4.11
C ASP A 154 0.13 -11.93 -4.53
N PHE A 155 1.33 -12.23 -5.05
CA PHE A 155 2.33 -11.24 -5.45
C PHE A 155 2.25 -10.83 -6.93
N LYS A 156 1.25 -11.33 -7.70
CA LYS A 156 1.18 -11.11 -9.16
C LYS A 156 1.31 -9.63 -9.55
N GLU A 157 0.64 -8.73 -8.85
CA GLU A 157 0.65 -7.28 -9.08
C GLU A 157 1.51 -6.51 -8.06
N SER A 158 2.32 -7.22 -7.28
CA SER A 158 3.15 -6.62 -6.23
C SER A 158 4.50 -6.15 -6.79
N PRO A 159 5.00 -4.97 -6.39
CA PRO A 159 6.37 -4.57 -6.70
C PRO A 159 7.42 -5.52 -6.08
N TRP A 160 7.03 -6.31 -5.11
CA TRP A 160 7.87 -7.29 -4.41
C TRP A 160 7.88 -8.68 -5.05
N ARG A 161 7.23 -8.85 -6.21
CA ARG A 161 7.03 -10.16 -6.85
C ARG A 161 8.35 -10.89 -7.12
N VAL A 162 9.34 -10.21 -7.69
CA VAL A 162 10.65 -10.81 -7.99
C VAL A 162 11.32 -11.32 -6.71
N LEU A 163 11.36 -10.47 -5.69
CA LEU A 163 11.97 -10.80 -4.39
C LEU A 163 11.25 -11.94 -3.69
N ALA A 164 9.91 -11.99 -3.75
CA ALA A 164 9.14 -13.08 -3.17
C ALA A 164 9.45 -14.44 -3.84
N LEU A 165 9.53 -14.44 -5.18
CA LEU A 165 9.92 -15.65 -5.93
C LEU A 165 11.37 -16.06 -5.66
N GLU A 166 12.28 -15.10 -5.59
CA GLU A 166 13.68 -15.39 -5.25
C GLU A 166 13.79 -16.09 -3.91
N ILE A 167 13.18 -15.52 -2.86
CA ILE A 167 13.19 -16.10 -1.51
C ILE A 167 12.51 -17.48 -1.48
N LEU A 168 11.44 -17.67 -2.24
CA LEU A 168 10.78 -18.97 -2.38
C LEU A 168 11.69 -20.00 -3.06
N GLY A 169 12.42 -19.59 -4.09
CA GLY A 169 13.43 -20.43 -4.75
C GLY A 169 14.57 -20.82 -3.80
N ASP A 170 15.08 -19.85 -3.02
CA ASP A 170 16.11 -20.09 -1.99
C ASP A 170 15.60 -21.07 -0.92
N PHE A 171 14.32 -20.97 -0.53
CA PHE A 171 13.70 -21.92 0.39
C PHE A 171 13.69 -23.35 -0.18
N TYR A 172 13.26 -23.55 -1.43
CA TYR A 172 13.29 -24.86 -2.06
C TYR A 172 14.72 -25.40 -2.19
N LEU A 173 15.68 -24.52 -2.50
CA LEU A 173 17.09 -24.90 -2.57
C LEU A 173 17.63 -25.39 -1.21
N SER A 174 17.27 -24.70 -0.12
CA SER A 174 17.64 -25.09 1.25
C SER A 174 17.07 -26.46 1.64
N LYS A 175 15.89 -26.80 1.10
CA LYS A 175 15.26 -28.14 1.28
C LYS A 175 15.77 -29.18 0.29
N LYS A 176 16.83 -28.89 -0.48
CA LYS A 176 17.40 -29.75 -1.52
C LYS A 176 16.45 -30.08 -2.67
N GLN A 177 15.38 -29.30 -2.83
CA GLN A 177 14.38 -29.44 -3.91
C GLN A 177 14.83 -28.64 -5.15
N LYS A 178 15.98 -29.02 -5.72
CA LYS A 178 16.66 -28.31 -6.82
C LYS A 178 15.75 -27.98 -8.02
N ILE A 179 14.92 -28.94 -8.42
CA ILE A 179 14.03 -28.79 -9.59
C ILE A 179 13.03 -27.67 -9.33
N LYS A 180 12.35 -27.69 -8.17
CA LYS A 180 11.39 -26.64 -7.80
C LYS A 180 12.08 -25.27 -7.68
N ALA A 181 13.25 -25.21 -7.04
CA ALA A 181 14.03 -23.98 -6.93
C ALA A 181 14.31 -23.36 -8.30
N LYS A 182 14.77 -24.17 -9.24
CA LYS A 182 15.05 -23.73 -10.63
C LYS A 182 13.79 -23.21 -11.32
N GLU A 183 12.67 -23.93 -11.24
CA GLU A 183 11.38 -23.52 -11.82
C GLU A 183 10.92 -22.15 -11.28
N ILE A 184 11.09 -21.91 -9.97
CA ILE A 184 10.72 -20.64 -9.35
C ILE A 184 11.63 -19.50 -9.81
N TYR A 185 12.94 -19.71 -9.90
CA TYR A 185 13.86 -18.69 -10.43
C TYR A 185 13.60 -18.39 -11.91
N GLU A 186 13.28 -19.40 -12.71
CA GLU A 186 12.90 -19.20 -14.12
C GLU A 186 11.58 -18.42 -14.25
N GLN A 187 10.61 -18.61 -13.33
CA GLN A 187 9.41 -17.79 -13.27
C GLN A 187 9.73 -16.34 -12.93
N ALA A 188 10.67 -16.10 -12.01
CA ALA A 188 11.11 -14.75 -11.64
C ALA A 188 11.76 -14.01 -12.81
N ILE A 189 12.65 -14.69 -13.58
CA ILE A 189 13.34 -14.12 -14.74
C ILE A 189 12.35 -13.71 -15.86
N LYS A 190 11.23 -14.42 -16.00
CA LYS A 190 10.19 -14.14 -17.00
C LYS A 190 9.30 -12.95 -16.67
N ILE A 191 9.47 -12.31 -15.52
CA ILE A 191 8.71 -11.12 -15.15
C ILE A 191 9.13 -9.96 -16.06
N PRO A 192 8.17 -9.28 -16.74
CA PRO A 192 8.49 -8.11 -17.54
C PRO A 192 9.19 -7.03 -16.70
N ASP A 193 10.12 -6.31 -17.33
CA ASP A 193 10.83 -5.17 -16.74
C ASP A 193 11.59 -5.48 -15.43
N ILE A 194 11.99 -6.76 -15.24
CA ILE A 194 12.85 -7.14 -14.12
C ILE A 194 14.18 -6.35 -14.18
N PRO A 195 14.60 -5.69 -13.08
CA PRO A 195 15.88 -5.02 -13.06
C PRO A 195 17.05 -5.98 -13.35
N GLU A 196 17.98 -5.55 -14.19
CA GLU A 196 19.08 -6.38 -14.70
C GLU A 196 19.95 -7.02 -13.59
N ILE A 197 20.04 -6.34 -12.44
CA ILE A 197 20.78 -6.86 -11.29
C ILE A 197 20.11 -8.13 -10.72
N PHE A 198 18.79 -8.16 -10.60
CA PHE A 198 18.05 -9.34 -10.14
C PHE A 198 18.13 -10.47 -11.16
N LYS A 199 18.00 -10.13 -12.45
CA LYS A 199 18.07 -11.11 -13.53
C LYS A 199 19.41 -11.86 -13.52
N LYS A 200 20.54 -11.11 -13.45
CA LYS A 200 21.88 -11.71 -13.38
C LYS A 200 22.10 -12.59 -12.17
N ASP A 201 21.58 -12.16 -11.00
CA ASP A 201 21.70 -12.97 -9.79
C ASP A 201 20.92 -14.29 -9.89
N LEU A 202 19.67 -14.22 -10.37
CA LEU A 202 18.83 -15.41 -10.60
C LEU A 202 19.44 -16.36 -11.65
N GLU A 203 19.98 -15.83 -12.75
CA GLU A 203 20.70 -16.65 -13.75
C GLU A 203 21.91 -17.34 -13.16
N LYS A 204 22.66 -16.67 -12.28
CA LYS A 204 23.78 -17.26 -11.56
C LYS A 204 23.31 -18.39 -10.64
N LYS A 205 22.27 -18.17 -9.82
CA LYS A 205 21.67 -19.18 -8.96
C LYS A 205 21.21 -20.41 -9.74
N ILE A 206 20.60 -20.23 -10.91
CA ILE A 206 20.19 -21.34 -11.81
C ILE A 206 21.38 -22.14 -12.30
N LYS A 207 22.48 -21.48 -12.69
CA LYS A 207 23.70 -22.17 -13.18
C LYS A 207 24.39 -22.96 -12.08
N GLU A 208 24.28 -22.54 -10.82
CA GLU A 208 24.86 -23.23 -9.66
C GLU A 208 24.05 -24.45 -9.23
N ILE A 209 22.80 -24.60 -9.67
CA ILE A 209 21.96 -25.77 -9.45
C ILE A 209 22.41 -26.90 -10.39
N LYS A 210 23.32 -27.70 -9.92
CA LYS A 210 23.78 -28.92 -10.62
C LYS A 210 22.93 -30.13 -10.23
#